data_d74f8aa5bbd327a63bf1dac8890f0c79
#
_entry.id   d74f8aa5bbd327a63bf1dac8890f0c79
#
_cell.length_a   1.000
_cell.length_b   1.000
_cell.length_c   1.000
_cell.angle_alpha   90.00
_cell.angle_beta   90.00
_cell.angle_gamma   90.00
#
_symmetry.space_group_name_H-M   'P 1'
#
loop_
_entity.id
_entity.type
_entity.pdbx_description
1 polymer ?
#
loop_
_entity_poly.entity_id
_entity_poly.type
_entity_poly.pdbx_seq_one_letter_code
_entity_poly.pdbx_strand_id
1 'polypeptide(L)'
;PQLFLQLTGPDRVRTLHGQLRSRGLRAVCITPEQCSYPINLASEDADLRRYSVDNFKKAVDVAAALECPKVLVTAGCGRYDRPTRPAWDLAVDSLGQLAAYAQPRGVTLTLETLTPISSNLLNTPAQQLEMIGHLPQGSTVAMLDIGQMAYMNQTLHQYLALGTLLGHVHLHDRGQAIHMALG
;
A
#
# COMPACT_ATOMS: atom_id res chain seq x y z
N PRO A 1 0.72 12.06 12.25
CA PRO A 1 -0.68 12.37 12.49
C PRO A 1 -1.59 11.31 11.89
N GLN A 2 -2.68 10.96 12.59
CA GLN A 2 -3.69 10.03 12.10
C GLN A 2 -4.85 10.81 11.45
N LEU A 3 -5.31 10.32 10.31
CA LEU A 3 -6.48 10.81 9.60
C LEU A 3 -7.45 9.66 9.37
N PHE A 4 -8.71 9.85 9.72
CA PHE A 4 -9.78 8.95 9.34
C PHE A 4 -10.31 9.39 7.97
N LEU A 5 -9.97 8.66 6.92
CA LEU A 5 -10.32 9.04 5.53
C LEU A 5 -11.81 9.30 5.32
N GLN A 6 -12.67 8.53 6.00
CA GLN A 6 -14.13 8.65 5.90
C GLN A 6 -14.66 9.93 6.58
N LEU A 7 -13.92 10.48 7.54
CA LEU A 7 -14.29 11.64 8.34
C LEU A 7 -13.43 12.87 8.07
N THR A 8 -12.45 12.76 7.19
CA THR A 8 -11.49 13.83 6.91
C THR A 8 -11.97 14.67 5.73
N GLY A 9 -12.51 15.84 6.03
CA GLY A 9 -12.86 16.83 5.01
C GLY A 9 -11.65 17.63 4.50
N PRO A 10 -11.83 18.36 3.37
CA PRO A 10 -10.75 19.13 2.72
C PRO A 10 -10.07 20.16 3.65
N ASP A 11 -10.85 20.78 4.54
CA ASP A 11 -10.31 21.77 5.50
C ASP A 11 -9.30 21.17 6.46
N ARG A 12 -9.57 19.96 6.94
CA ARG A 12 -8.65 19.23 7.82
C ARG A 12 -7.36 18.89 7.11
N VAL A 13 -7.44 18.47 5.85
CA VAL A 13 -6.26 18.18 5.02
C VAL A 13 -5.44 19.45 4.79
N ARG A 14 -6.07 20.58 4.44
CA ARG A 14 -5.38 21.87 4.28
C ARG A 14 -4.69 22.31 5.57
N THR A 15 -5.38 22.19 6.70
CA THR A 15 -4.79 22.53 8.02
C THR A 15 -3.55 21.69 8.29
N LEU A 16 -3.62 20.37 8.07
CA LEU A 16 -2.50 19.47 8.26
C LEU A 16 -1.33 19.82 7.33
N HIS A 17 -1.62 20.09 6.06
CA HIS A 17 -0.60 20.50 5.09
C HIS A 17 0.14 21.76 5.56
N GLY A 18 -0.59 22.80 5.99
CA GLY A 18 -0.01 24.01 6.55
C GLY A 18 0.86 23.75 7.80
N GLN A 19 0.39 22.86 8.69
CA GLN A 19 1.15 22.48 9.89
C GLN A 19 2.46 21.73 9.57
N LEU A 20 2.45 20.86 8.57
CA LEU A 20 3.66 20.17 8.11
C LEU A 20 4.67 21.17 7.52
N ARG A 21 4.21 21.99 6.59
CA ARG A 21 5.07 22.99 5.93
C ARG A 21 5.66 24.01 6.89
N SER A 22 4.89 24.51 7.87
CA SER A 22 5.38 25.46 8.89
C SER A 22 6.48 24.87 9.78
N ARG A 23 6.62 23.54 9.80
CA ARG A 23 7.67 22.82 10.54
C ARG A 23 8.80 22.28 9.66
N GLY A 24 8.82 22.64 8.37
CA GLY A 24 9.79 22.11 7.43
C GLY A 24 9.61 20.61 7.14
N LEU A 25 8.44 20.03 7.42
CA LEU A 25 8.13 18.62 7.20
C LEU A 25 7.36 18.41 5.90
N ARG A 26 7.57 17.25 5.29
CA ARG A 26 6.81 16.79 4.12
C ARG A 26 6.26 15.39 4.38
N ALA A 27 5.04 15.13 3.91
CA ALA A 27 4.52 13.77 3.85
C ALA A 27 5.25 12.98 2.76
N VAL A 28 5.67 11.75 3.06
CA VAL A 28 6.42 10.89 2.12
C VAL A 28 5.60 9.71 1.62
N CYS A 29 4.66 9.23 2.43
CA CYS A 29 3.71 8.18 2.09
C CYS A 29 2.45 8.32 2.94
N ILE A 30 1.29 8.08 2.36
CA ILE A 30 0.05 7.85 3.09
C ILE A 30 -0.16 6.35 3.22
N THR A 31 -0.35 5.89 4.45
CA THR A 31 -0.59 4.47 4.76
C THR A 31 -2.01 4.30 5.28
N PRO A 32 -2.99 4.02 4.40
CA PRO A 32 -4.36 3.74 4.83
C PRO A 32 -4.42 2.43 5.60
N GLU A 33 -5.27 2.36 6.62
CA GLU A 33 -5.55 1.09 7.29
C GLU A 33 -6.27 0.14 6.33
N GLN A 34 -5.81 -1.09 6.24
CA GLN A 34 -6.28 -2.08 5.28
C GLN A 34 -6.55 -3.46 5.92
N CYS A 35 -5.98 -3.72 7.09
CA CYS A 35 -6.07 -5.04 7.72
C CYS A 35 -7.19 -5.13 8.76
N SER A 36 -7.54 -4.02 9.41
CA SER A 36 -8.54 -3.96 10.49
C SER A 36 -9.93 -3.54 10.02
N TYR A 37 -10.06 -3.01 8.82
CA TYR A 37 -11.32 -2.59 8.23
C TYR A 37 -11.76 -3.54 7.13
N PRO A 38 -13.05 -3.54 6.74
CA PRO A 38 -13.53 -4.35 5.62
C PRO A 38 -13.04 -3.77 4.29
N ILE A 39 -11.73 -3.73 4.09
CA ILE A 39 -11.05 -3.28 2.88
C ILE A 39 -10.37 -4.49 2.25
N ASN A 40 -10.77 -4.83 1.03
CA ASN A 40 -10.18 -5.95 0.30
C ASN A 40 -10.26 -5.74 -1.22
N LEU A 41 -9.14 -5.39 -1.84
CA LEU A 41 -9.03 -5.17 -3.29
C LEU A 41 -9.18 -6.45 -4.10
N ALA A 42 -9.05 -7.63 -3.47
CA ALA A 42 -9.19 -8.94 -4.09
C ALA A 42 -10.55 -9.61 -3.80
N SER A 43 -11.50 -8.91 -3.18
CA SER A 43 -12.77 -9.50 -2.78
C SER A 43 -13.57 -10.01 -3.97
N GLU A 44 -14.11 -11.23 -3.88
CA GLU A 44 -15.12 -11.77 -4.81
C GLU A 44 -16.42 -10.97 -4.75
N ASP A 45 -16.75 -10.40 -3.57
CA ASP A 45 -17.87 -9.47 -3.40
C ASP A 45 -17.55 -8.16 -4.13
N ALA A 46 -18.29 -7.88 -5.19
CA ALA A 46 -18.09 -6.72 -6.04
C ALA A 46 -18.37 -5.39 -5.31
N ASP A 47 -19.29 -5.38 -4.35
CA ASP A 47 -19.64 -4.17 -3.60
C ASP A 47 -18.52 -3.84 -2.59
N LEU A 48 -18.00 -4.86 -1.89
CA LEU A 48 -16.86 -4.68 -1.01
C LEU A 48 -15.61 -4.27 -1.80
N ARG A 49 -15.37 -4.86 -2.96
CA ARG A 49 -14.23 -4.51 -3.81
C ARG A 49 -14.32 -3.06 -4.30
N ARG A 50 -15.50 -2.64 -4.79
CA ARG A 50 -15.76 -1.24 -5.20
C ARG A 50 -15.56 -0.27 -4.04
N TYR A 51 -16.12 -0.56 -2.87
CA TYR A 51 -15.92 0.22 -1.66
C TYR A 51 -14.43 0.36 -1.32
N SER A 52 -13.67 -0.73 -1.43
CA SER A 52 -12.23 -0.74 -1.17
C SER A 52 -11.48 0.16 -2.15
N VAL A 53 -11.75 0.06 -3.45
CA VAL A 53 -11.16 0.94 -4.47
C VAL A 53 -11.51 2.41 -4.20
N ASP A 54 -12.76 2.72 -3.86
CA ASP A 54 -13.18 4.10 -3.58
C ASP A 54 -12.53 4.65 -2.30
N ASN A 55 -12.29 3.81 -1.30
CA ASN A 55 -11.55 4.20 -0.10
C ASN A 55 -10.09 4.56 -0.42
N PHE A 56 -9.43 3.79 -1.27
CA PHE A 56 -8.07 4.10 -1.72
C PHE A 56 -8.02 5.35 -2.62
N LYS A 57 -9.02 5.59 -3.46
CA LYS A 57 -9.11 6.85 -4.23
C LYS A 57 -9.15 8.07 -3.30
N LYS A 58 -9.87 8.01 -2.18
CA LYS A 58 -9.83 9.06 -1.15
C LYS A 58 -8.43 9.24 -0.56
N ALA A 59 -7.70 8.14 -0.31
CA ALA A 59 -6.31 8.22 0.16
C ALA A 59 -5.41 8.90 -0.87
N VAL A 60 -5.59 8.62 -2.17
CA VAL A 60 -4.89 9.28 -3.26
C VAL A 60 -5.21 10.78 -3.30
N ASP A 61 -6.47 11.17 -3.15
CA ASP A 61 -6.87 12.58 -3.12
C ASP A 61 -6.25 13.32 -1.91
N VAL A 62 -6.21 12.66 -0.74
CA VAL A 62 -5.52 13.19 0.45
C VAL A 62 -4.02 13.30 0.21
N ALA A 63 -3.41 12.30 -0.42
CA ALA A 63 -1.99 12.34 -0.76
C ALA A 63 -1.67 13.51 -1.70
N ALA A 64 -2.43 13.67 -2.77
CA ALA A 64 -2.28 14.79 -3.72
C ALA A 64 -2.42 16.15 -3.02
N ALA A 65 -3.43 16.31 -2.15
CA ALA A 65 -3.67 17.55 -1.40
C ALA A 65 -2.57 17.85 -0.35
N LEU A 66 -1.84 16.84 0.12
CA LEU A 66 -0.69 16.96 1.02
C LEU A 66 0.64 17.08 0.28
N GLU A 67 0.64 17.10 -1.05
CA GLU A 67 1.86 17.01 -1.89
C GLU A 67 2.69 15.76 -1.54
N CYS A 68 2.00 14.68 -1.11
CA CYS A 68 2.61 13.41 -0.75
C CYS A 68 2.72 12.52 -1.98
N PRO A 69 3.92 12.06 -2.35
CA PRO A 69 4.12 11.37 -3.62
C PRO A 69 3.63 9.93 -3.64
N LYS A 70 3.29 9.34 -2.49
CA LYS A 70 3.02 7.90 -2.40
C LYS A 70 1.81 7.56 -1.55
N VAL A 71 1.11 6.49 -1.95
CA VAL A 71 0.08 5.81 -1.15
C VAL A 71 0.42 4.32 -1.08
N LEU A 72 0.50 3.80 0.14
CA LEU A 72 0.70 2.37 0.38
C LEU A 72 -0.59 1.60 0.06
N VAL A 73 -0.43 0.51 -0.67
CA VAL A 73 -1.49 -0.42 -1.03
C VAL A 73 -1.05 -1.86 -0.80
N THR A 74 -1.99 -2.73 -0.45
CA THR A 74 -1.80 -4.18 -0.45
C THR A 74 -2.66 -4.83 -1.52
N ALA A 75 -2.35 -6.07 -1.88
CA ALA A 75 -3.14 -6.80 -2.87
C ALA A 75 -4.54 -7.23 -2.34
N GLY A 76 -4.77 -7.10 -1.04
CA GLY A 76 -5.93 -7.71 -0.39
C GLY A 76 -5.69 -9.19 -0.10
N CYS A 77 -6.78 -9.94 0.08
CA CYS A 77 -6.74 -11.35 0.48
C CYS A 77 -7.79 -12.16 -0.28
N GLY A 78 -7.38 -13.30 -0.83
CA GLY A 78 -8.29 -14.31 -1.36
C GLY A 78 -8.82 -15.22 -0.25
N ARG A 79 -9.81 -16.05 -0.57
CA ARG A 79 -10.30 -17.07 0.34
C ARG A 79 -9.24 -18.18 0.50
N TYR A 80 -9.05 -18.65 1.74
CA TYR A 80 -8.07 -19.71 2.05
C TYR A 80 -8.53 -21.11 1.66
N ASP A 81 -9.82 -21.29 1.40
CA ASP A 81 -10.45 -22.55 0.98
C ASP A 81 -10.56 -22.72 -0.54
N ARG A 82 -9.97 -21.82 -1.33
CA ARG A 82 -10.03 -21.80 -2.79
C ARG A 82 -8.69 -21.46 -3.44
N PRO A 83 -8.52 -21.77 -4.74
CA PRO A 83 -7.36 -21.31 -5.49
C PRO A 83 -7.25 -19.78 -5.47
N THR A 84 -6.02 -19.29 -5.33
CA THR A 84 -5.75 -17.85 -5.18
C THR A 84 -5.82 -17.07 -6.50
N ARG A 85 -5.71 -17.75 -7.65
CA ARG A 85 -5.65 -17.09 -8.98
C ARG A 85 -6.83 -16.15 -9.27
N PRO A 86 -8.09 -16.51 -9.04
CA PRO A 86 -9.20 -15.58 -9.25
C PRO A 86 -9.09 -14.30 -8.40
N ALA A 87 -8.68 -14.44 -7.13
CA ALA A 87 -8.48 -13.28 -6.25
C ALA A 87 -7.27 -12.42 -6.69
N TRP A 88 -6.21 -13.04 -7.20
CA TRP A 88 -5.08 -12.35 -7.81
C TRP A 88 -5.53 -11.48 -8.99
N ASP A 89 -6.32 -12.03 -9.90
CA ASP A 89 -6.81 -11.29 -11.06
C ASP A 89 -7.71 -10.12 -10.67
N LEU A 90 -8.55 -10.29 -9.62
CA LEU A 90 -9.35 -9.20 -9.04
C LEU A 90 -8.48 -8.12 -8.38
N ALA A 91 -7.40 -8.51 -7.71
CA ALA A 91 -6.43 -7.57 -7.13
C ALA A 91 -5.74 -6.75 -8.23
N VAL A 92 -5.28 -7.39 -9.30
CA VAL A 92 -4.66 -6.72 -10.46
C VAL A 92 -5.61 -5.71 -11.08
N ASP A 93 -6.89 -6.08 -11.30
CA ASP A 93 -7.90 -5.16 -11.84
C ASP A 93 -8.11 -3.95 -10.91
N SER A 94 -8.28 -4.18 -9.61
CA SER A 94 -8.48 -3.12 -8.62
C SER A 94 -7.28 -2.17 -8.52
N LEU A 95 -6.08 -2.73 -8.48
CA LEU A 95 -4.83 -1.96 -8.48
C LEU A 95 -4.63 -1.18 -9.78
N GLY A 96 -5.00 -1.75 -10.93
CA GLY A 96 -5.01 -1.08 -12.23
C GLY A 96 -5.91 0.15 -12.24
N GLN A 97 -7.13 0.04 -11.69
CA GLN A 97 -8.05 1.16 -11.54
C GLN A 97 -7.47 2.26 -10.64
N LEU A 98 -6.83 1.86 -9.53
CA LEU A 98 -6.18 2.80 -8.60
C LEU A 98 -4.97 3.48 -9.25
N ALA A 99 -4.14 2.75 -9.98
CA ALA A 99 -2.99 3.25 -10.69
C ALA A 99 -3.40 4.32 -11.74
N ALA A 100 -4.44 4.02 -12.53
CA ALA A 100 -4.99 4.96 -13.49
C ALA A 100 -5.57 6.22 -12.84
N TYR A 101 -6.10 6.11 -11.61
CA TYR A 101 -6.61 7.24 -10.84
C TYR A 101 -5.50 8.08 -10.21
N ALA A 102 -4.44 7.43 -9.72
CA ALA A 102 -3.35 8.06 -8.97
C ALA A 102 -2.34 8.79 -9.89
N GLN A 103 -1.99 8.18 -11.03
CA GLN A 103 -0.95 8.68 -11.92
C GLN A 103 -1.17 10.14 -12.39
N PRO A 104 -2.35 10.55 -12.88
CA PRO A 104 -2.58 11.94 -13.28
C PRO A 104 -2.61 12.93 -12.10
N ARG A 105 -2.63 12.44 -10.86
CA ARG A 105 -2.55 13.22 -9.62
C ARG A 105 -1.13 13.34 -9.07
N GLY A 106 -0.13 12.80 -9.78
CA GLY A 106 1.27 12.77 -9.33
C GLY A 106 1.52 11.84 -8.14
N VAL A 107 0.63 10.87 -7.91
CA VAL A 107 0.74 9.90 -6.80
C VAL A 107 1.12 8.54 -7.35
N THR A 108 2.15 7.93 -6.78
CA THR A 108 2.61 6.57 -7.08
C THR A 108 2.08 5.62 -6.01
N LEU A 109 1.54 4.48 -6.43
CA LEU A 109 1.20 3.42 -5.49
C LEU A 109 2.49 2.73 -5.00
N THR A 110 2.52 2.37 -3.73
CA THR A 110 3.61 1.57 -3.17
C THR A 110 3.03 0.26 -2.65
N LEU A 111 3.31 -0.81 -3.37
CA LEU A 111 2.71 -2.13 -3.15
C LEU A 111 3.52 -2.89 -2.12
N GLU A 112 2.86 -3.35 -1.06
CA GLU A 112 3.47 -4.06 0.06
C GLU A 112 3.23 -5.57 -0.03
N THR A 113 4.30 -6.34 0.26
CA THR A 113 4.18 -7.78 0.56
C THR A 113 3.79 -7.97 2.02
N LEU A 114 2.88 -8.91 2.27
CA LEU A 114 2.42 -9.25 3.63
C LEU A 114 2.71 -10.71 3.98
N THR A 115 2.68 -11.02 5.27
CA THR A 115 2.70 -12.42 5.71
C THR A 115 1.43 -13.15 5.33
N PRO A 116 1.45 -14.50 5.17
CA PRO A 116 0.28 -15.29 4.81
C PRO A 116 -0.89 -15.19 5.80
N ILE A 117 -0.64 -14.72 7.01
CA ILE A 117 -1.71 -14.46 8.01
C ILE A 117 -2.56 -13.27 7.57
N SER A 118 -1.95 -12.25 6.97
CA SER A 118 -2.62 -11.01 6.56
C SER A 118 -3.07 -11.03 5.10
N SER A 119 -2.37 -11.76 4.24
CA SER A 119 -2.73 -11.94 2.83
C SER A 119 -2.14 -13.23 2.28
N ASN A 120 -2.94 -13.98 1.53
CA ASN A 120 -2.49 -15.19 0.84
C ASN A 120 -2.16 -14.94 -0.65
N LEU A 121 -2.05 -13.70 -1.08
CA LEU A 121 -1.82 -13.34 -2.49
C LEU A 121 -0.40 -12.87 -2.76
N LEU A 122 0.11 -11.95 -1.96
CA LEU A 122 1.34 -11.23 -2.24
C LEU A 122 2.29 -11.33 -1.04
N ASN A 123 3.18 -12.32 -1.08
CA ASN A 123 4.03 -12.66 0.07
C ASN A 123 5.53 -12.58 -0.26
N THR A 124 5.93 -12.46 -1.53
CA THR A 124 7.33 -12.46 -1.93
C THR A 124 7.68 -11.32 -2.88
N PRO A 125 8.97 -10.89 -2.92
CA PRO A 125 9.43 -9.89 -3.91
C PRO A 125 9.19 -10.32 -5.36
N ALA A 126 9.27 -11.63 -5.67
CA ALA A 126 8.99 -12.14 -7.01
C ALA A 126 7.52 -11.94 -7.39
N GLN A 127 6.58 -12.26 -6.48
CA GLN A 127 5.15 -11.99 -6.69
C GLN A 127 4.86 -10.49 -6.81
N GLN A 128 5.58 -9.66 -6.05
CA GLN A 128 5.47 -8.19 -6.10
C GLN A 128 5.88 -7.67 -7.49
N LEU A 129 7.02 -8.16 -8.01
CA LEU A 129 7.47 -7.84 -9.36
C LEU A 129 6.45 -8.29 -10.42
N GLU A 130 5.93 -9.51 -10.30
CA GLU A 130 4.90 -10.05 -11.22
C GLU A 130 3.65 -9.17 -11.20
N MET A 131 3.10 -8.86 -10.03
CA MET A 131 1.88 -8.05 -9.92
C MET A 131 2.08 -6.63 -10.48
N ILE A 132 3.20 -5.97 -10.16
CA ILE A 132 3.53 -4.64 -10.71
C ILE A 132 3.67 -4.70 -12.23
N GLY A 133 4.19 -5.79 -12.78
CA GLY A 133 4.31 -6.00 -14.23
C GLY A 133 2.98 -5.98 -14.99
N HIS A 134 1.86 -6.22 -14.32
CA HIS A 134 0.52 -6.13 -14.89
C HIS A 134 -0.09 -4.71 -14.82
N LEU A 135 0.54 -3.78 -14.10
CA LEU A 135 0.02 -2.43 -13.87
C LEU A 135 0.62 -1.42 -14.87
N PRO A 136 -0.01 -0.26 -15.08
CA PRO A 136 0.54 0.78 -15.94
C PRO A 136 1.98 1.16 -15.53
N GLN A 137 2.86 1.27 -16.51
CA GLN A 137 4.27 1.55 -16.27
C GLN A 137 4.48 2.84 -15.45
N GLY A 138 5.31 2.76 -14.42
CA GLY A 138 5.65 3.89 -13.56
C GLY A 138 4.56 4.30 -12.55
N SER A 139 3.41 3.61 -12.54
CA SER A 139 2.31 3.92 -11.63
C SER A 139 2.50 3.34 -10.23
N THR A 140 3.29 2.28 -10.13
CA THR A 140 3.44 1.49 -8.89
C THR A 140 4.89 1.09 -8.69
N VAL A 141 5.34 1.17 -7.44
CA VAL A 141 6.67 0.72 -7.00
C VAL A 141 6.53 -0.36 -5.93
N ALA A 142 7.58 -1.15 -5.79
CA ALA A 142 7.68 -2.13 -4.73
C ALA A 142 8.03 -1.46 -3.39
N MET A 143 7.60 -2.10 -2.32
CA MET A 143 7.93 -1.70 -0.96
C MET A 143 8.52 -2.88 -0.19
N LEU A 144 9.44 -2.57 0.69
CA LEU A 144 9.99 -3.48 1.69
C LEU A 144 9.51 -3.04 3.08
N ASP A 145 8.85 -3.92 3.81
CA ASP A 145 8.74 -3.84 5.26
C ASP A 145 9.71 -4.86 5.89
N ILE A 146 10.64 -4.37 6.73
CA ILE A 146 11.68 -5.22 7.32
C ILE A 146 11.08 -6.29 8.24
N GLY A 147 9.99 -5.99 8.94
CA GLY A 147 9.31 -6.96 9.79
C GLY A 147 8.65 -8.07 9.00
N GLN A 148 7.94 -7.72 7.93
CA GLN A 148 7.34 -8.71 7.01
C GLN A 148 8.43 -9.61 6.40
N MET A 149 9.50 -8.99 5.86
CA MET A 149 10.66 -9.69 5.32
C MET A 149 11.24 -10.69 6.33
N ALA A 150 11.50 -10.25 7.55
CA ALA A 150 12.11 -11.08 8.59
C ALA A 150 11.17 -12.21 9.04
N TYR A 151 9.87 -11.95 9.17
CA TYR A 151 8.88 -12.96 9.50
C TYR A 151 8.81 -14.08 8.45
N MET A 152 8.94 -13.71 7.18
CA MET A 152 8.92 -14.62 6.04
C MET A 152 10.28 -15.30 5.77
N ASN A 153 11.29 -15.10 6.63
CA ASN A 153 12.66 -15.57 6.41
C ASN A 153 13.23 -15.18 5.03
N GLN A 154 12.81 -14.05 4.50
CA GLN A 154 13.34 -13.48 3.27
C GLN A 154 14.59 -12.65 3.57
N THR A 155 15.38 -12.38 2.55
CA THR A 155 16.63 -11.65 2.69
C THR A 155 16.53 -10.26 2.05
N LEU A 156 17.27 -9.31 2.60
CA LEU A 156 17.40 -7.98 2.00
C LEU A 156 17.85 -8.04 0.54
N HIS A 157 18.72 -9.02 0.20
CA HIS A 157 19.22 -9.19 -1.17
C HIS A 157 18.09 -9.43 -2.18
N GLN A 158 17.05 -10.18 -1.81
CA GLN A 158 15.88 -10.43 -2.68
C GLN A 158 15.12 -9.14 -3.01
N TYR A 159 15.03 -8.21 -2.07
CA TYR A 159 14.41 -6.89 -2.29
C TYR A 159 15.32 -5.93 -3.04
N LEU A 160 16.63 -5.93 -2.75
CA LEU A 160 17.60 -5.10 -3.49
C LEU A 160 17.70 -5.51 -4.97
N ALA A 161 17.43 -6.76 -5.30
CA ALA A 161 17.37 -7.24 -6.69
C ALA A 161 16.22 -6.59 -7.50
N LEU A 162 15.22 -5.98 -6.85
CA LEU A 162 14.17 -5.18 -7.52
C LEU A 162 14.73 -3.85 -8.08
N GLY A 163 15.94 -3.44 -7.70
CA GLY A 163 16.62 -2.26 -8.22
C GLY A 163 15.80 -0.98 -8.03
N THR A 164 15.63 -0.22 -9.10
CA THR A 164 14.87 1.06 -9.08
C THR A 164 13.38 0.89 -8.85
N LEU A 165 12.86 -0.34 -8.93
CA LEU A 165 11.47 -0.62 -8.62
C LEU A 165 11.21 -0.58 -7.11
N LEU A 166 12.23 -0.82 -6.25
CA LEU A 166 12.11 -0.67 -4.80
C LEU A 166 12.05 0.83 -4.45
N GLY A 167 10.85 1.36 -4.25
CA GLY A 167 10.61 2.79 -4.08
C GLY A 167 10.25 3.23 -2.67
N HIS A 168 10.03 2.31 -1.73
CA HIS A 168 9.69 2.63 -0.35
C HIS A 168 10.14 1.54 0.62
N VAL A 169 10.49 1.94 1.85
CA VAL A 169 10.91 1.03 2.92
C VAL A 169 10.28 1.44 4.23
N HIS A 170 9.66 0.50 4.93
CA HIS A 170 9.36 0.61 6.34
C HIS A 170 10.48 -0.03 7.15
N LEU A 171 11.09 0.79 7.99
CA LEU A 171 12.23 0.41 8.82
C LEU A 171 11.83 0.46 10.29
N HIS A 172 11.93 -0.66 10.97
CA HIS A 172 11.72 -0.77 12.41
C HIS A 172 12.55 -1.93 12.97
N ASP A 173 12.81 -1.91 14.25
CA ASP A 173 13.52 -3.00 14.91
C ASP A 173 12.58 -4.19 15.19
N ARG A 174 13.15 -5.37 15.29
CA ARG A 174 12.49 -6.62 15.61
C ARG A 174 12.91 -7.10 16.99
N GLY A 175 12.19 -6.62 18.03
CA GLY A 175 12.33 -7.14 19.38
C GLY A 175 11.23 -8.13 19.74
N GLN A 176 10.75 -8.08 20.98
CA GLN A 176 9.64 -8.91 21.48
C GLN A 176 8.26 -8.49 20.91
N ALA A 177 8.19 -7.32 20.28
CA ALA A 177 7.00 -6.80 19.61
C ALA A 177 7.34 -6.34 18.17
N ILE A 178 6.33 -6.25 17.31
CA ILE A 178 6.44 -5.63 15.98
C ILE A 178 6.47 -4.10 16.10
N HIS A 179 7.07 -3.43 15.13
CA HIS A 179 7.17 -1.97 15.05
C HIS A 179 7.91 -1.30 16.22
N MET A 180 8.98 -1.92 16.70
CA MET A 180 9.85 -1.31 17.71
C MET A 180 10.73 -0.20 17.09
N ALA A 181 11.09 0.79 17.91
CA ALA A 181 12.05 1.79 17.52
C ALA A 181 13.43 1.15 17.25
N LEU A 182 14.19 1.75 16.33
CA LEU A 182 15.56 1.33 16.04
C LEU A 182 16.48 1.64 17.25
N GLY A 183 17.33 0.68 17.65
CA GLY A 183 18.34 0.88 18.67
C GLY A 183 18.44 -0.21 19.71
#